data_2732abe3e6a80064df6915d5f03e8cf8
#
_entry.id   2732abe3e6a80064df6915d5f03e8cf8
#
_cell.length_a   1.000
_cell.length_b   1.000
_cell.length_c   1.000
_cell.angle_alpha   90.00
_cell.angle_beta   90.00
_cell.angle_gamma   90.00
#
_symmetry.space_group_name_H-M   'P 1'
#
loop_
_entity.id
_entity.type
_entity.pdbx_description
1 polymer ?
#
loop_
_entity_poly.entity_id
_entity_poly.type
_entity_poly.pdbx_seq_one_letter_code
_entity_poly.pdbx_strand_id
1 'polypeptide(L)'
;MIKENHLWMIELGVNIDHVATLRQARGTHYPDPVRAALLAEESGADLITLHLREDRRHIQDRDVEILRGKLRTRMNLEAAVTDEMVAFALHIRPHDVCFVPERRQELTTEGGLDVAGGFERVRAACLAATEAGIRVSLFIDADVRQIDAARGCGVPAIEIHTGRYAEAVDPVAIREELERVASAARYAHKLGFKVNAGHGLHYENVKPMAAIREIVELNIGHAIVAEAVFCGWQEAVRRMKQLMQEARR
;
A
#
# COMPACT_ATOMS: atom_id res chain seq x y z
N MET A 1 13.85 -19.15 22.54
CA MET A 1 12.56 -18.52 22.88
C MET A 1 12.42 -17.06 22.37
N ILE A 2 13.01 -16.70 21.21
CA ILE A 2 12.92 -15.33 20.65
C ILE A 2 12.33 -15.33 19.22
N LYS A 3 12.01 -16.48 18.64
CA LYS A 3 11.53 -16.60 17.24
C LYS A 3 10.00 -16.61 17.05
N GLU A 4 9.21 -16.71 18.10
CA GLU A 4 7.74 -16.84 17.98
C GLU A 4 6.98 -15.50 18.06
N ASN A 5 7.59 -14.42 18.57
CA ASN A 5 6.90 -13.14 18.76
C ASN A 5 6.74 -12.28 17.47
N HIS A 6 7.40 -12.60 16.37
CA HIS A 6 7.28 -11.84 15.13
C HIS A 6 6.08 -12.23 14.23
N LEU A 7 5.47 -13.39 14.49
CA LEU A 7 4.33 -13.91 13.69
C LEU A 7 2.99 -13.21 13.97
N TRP A 8 2.94 -12.32 14.97
CA TRP A 8 1.69 -11.70 15.42
C TRP A 8 1.60 -10.20 15.15
N MET A 9 2.67 -9.57 14.67
CA MET A 9 2.66 -8.12 14.41
C MET A 9 2.26 -7.83 12.97
N ILE A 10 1.27 -6.94 12.82
CA ILE A 10 0.87 -6.39 11.53
C ILE A 10 1.55 -5.03 11.33
N GLU A 11 2.15 -4.82 10.18
CA GLU A 11 2.81 -3.56 9.81
C GLU A 11 1.80 -2.54 9.28
N LEU A 12 1.96 -1.27 9.68
CA LEU A 12 1.20 -0.14 9.16
C LEU A 12 2.06 0.63 8.16
N GLY A 13 1.69 0.59 6.89
CA GLY A 13 2.14 1.51 5.86
C GLY A 13 1.25 2.75 5.86
N VAL A 14 1.84 3.91 6.18
CA VAL A 14 1.12 5.18 6.12
C VAL A 14 1.29 5.79 4.75
N ASN A 15 0.21 5.81 3.96
CA ASN A 15 0.19 6.49 2.66
C ASN A 15 -0.01 8.00 2.86
N ILE A 16 0.90 8.81 2.31
CA ILE A 16 0.95 10.26 2.49
C ILE A 16 0.41 11.06 1.29
N ASP A 17 -0.15 10.41 0.28
CA ASP A 17 -0.59 11.06 -0.96
C ASP A 17 -1.59 12.18 -0.72
N HIS A 18 -2.54 11.99 0.19
CA HIS A 18 -3.55 13.00 0.45
C HIS A 18 -3.03 14.20 1.24
N VAL A 19 -1.89 14.09 1.93
CA VAL A 19 -1.17 15.27 2.44
C VAL A 19 -0.64 16.10 1.27
N ALA A 20 -0.07 15.44 0.26
CA ALA A 20 0.36 16.10 -0.97
C ALA A 20 -0.82 16.67 -1.77
N THR A 21 -1.97 15.97 -1.81
CA THR A 21 -3.22 16.47 -2.41
C THR A 21 -3.65 17.80 -1.79
N LEU A 22 -3.61 17.94 -0.46
CA LEU A 22 -3.92 19.19 0.22
C LEU A 22 -2.95 20.31 -0.17
N ARG A 23 -1.66 20.02 -0.30
CA ARG A 23 -0.65 20.97 -0.80
C ARG A 23 -0.98 21.43 -2.21
N GLN A 24 -1.29 20.51 -3.10
CA GLN A 24 -1.56 20.78 -4.51
C GLN A 24 -2.90 21.51 -4.72
N ALA A 25 -3.90 21.32 -3.84
CA ALA A 25 -5.18 22.03 -3.91
C ALA A 25 -5.03 23.56 -3.87
N ARG A 26 -3.95 24.08 -3.28
CA ARG A 26 -3.66 25.53 -3.20
C ARG A 26 -2.38 25.92 -3.93
N GLY A 27 -1.59 24.95 -4.42
CA GLY A 27 -0.30 25.22 -5.06
C GLY A 27 0.73 25.84 -4.09
N THR A 28 0.65 25.51 -2.80
CA THR A 28 1.57 26.02 -1.77
C THR A 28 2.69 25.03 -1.48
N HIS A 29 3.60 25.35 -0.55
CA HIS A 29 4.62 24.43 -0.06
C HIS A 29 4.15 23.60 1.16
N TYR A 30 2.93 23.84 1.64
CA TYR A 30 2.36 23.17 2.80
C TYR A 30 0.94 22.62 2.48
N PRO A 31 0.49 21.58 3.21
CA PRO A 31 1.27 20.75 4.13
C PRO A 31 2.40 20.01 3.41
N ASP A 32 3.55 19.85 4.06
CA ASP A 32 4.72 19.17 3.49
C ASP A 32 4.62 17.64 3.70
N PRO A 33 4.51 16.83 2.62
CA PRO A 33 4.46 15.37 2.74
C PRO A 33 5.73 14.77 3.36
N VAL A 34 6.89 15.40 3.17
CA VAL A 34 8.14 14.95 3.81
C VAL A 34 8.04 15.07 5.33
N ARG A 35 7.55 16.19 5.83
CA ARG A 35 7.30 16.37 7.26
C ARG A 35 6.27 15.38 7.79
N ALA A 36 5.19 15.15 7.04
CA ALA A 36 4.16 14.19 7.42
C ALA A 36 4.72 12.77 7.54
N ALA A 37 5.56 12.34 6.60
CA ALA A 37 6.22 11.04 6.63
C ALA A 37 7.09 10.85 7.88
N LEU A 38 7.96 11.82 8.19
CA LEU A 38 8.84 11.75 9.37
C LEU A 38 8.04 11.72 10.69
N LEU A 39 6.96 12.50 10.78
CA LEU A 39 6.07 12.46 11.95
C LEU A 39 5.26 11.16 12.03
N ALA A 40 4.93 10.52 10.89
CA ALA A 40 4.29 9.20 10.89
C ALA A 40 5.24 8.12 11.43
N GLU A 41 6.52 8.11 11.04
CA GLU A 41 7.54 7.22 11.61
C GLU A 41 7.63 7.36 13.14
N GLU A 42 7.68 8.60 13.65
CA GLU A 42 7.71 8.87 15.09
C GLU A 42 6.44 8.42 15.82
N SER A 43 5.35 8.24 15.08
CA SER A 43 4.03 7.87 15.60
C SER A 43 3.70 6.39 15.46
N GLY A 44 4.65 5.56 14.96
CA GLY A 44 4.52 4.13 14.89
C GLY A 44 4.18 3.56 13.51
N ALA A 45 4.33 4.34 12.43
CA ALA A 45 4.34 3.78 11.08
C ALA A 45 5.56 2.86 10.90
N ASP A 46 5.34 1.67 10.33
CA ASP A 46 6.41 0.71 10.04
C ASP A 46 7.03 0.95 8.67
N LEU A 47 6.30 1.60 7.78
CA LEU A 47 6.77 2.07 6.48
C LEU A 47 5.95 3.27 6.01
N ILE A 48 6.49 3.98 5.04
CA ILE A 48 5.81 5.08 4.36
C ILE A 48 5.49 4.67 2.94
N THR A 49 4.21 4.76 2.59
CA THR A 49 3.71 4.50 1.24
C THR A 49 3.41 5.82 0.53
N LEU A 50 3.79 5.93 -0.71
CA LEU A 50 3.52 7.08 -1.55
C LEU A 50 3.38 6.67 -3.02
N HIS A 51 2.41 7.25 -3.72
CA HIS A 51 2.17 6.98 -5.13
C HIS A 51 2.66 8.15 -5.98
N LEU A 52 3.72 7.92 -6.76
CA LEU A 52 4.12 8.85 -7.80
C LEU A 52 3.35 8.52 -9.07
N ARG A 53 2.27 9.27 -9.32
CA ARG A 53 1.45 9.12 -10.53
C ARG A 53 2.14 9.72 -11.75
N GLU A 54 1.83 9.18 -12.94
CA GLU A 54 2.32 9.74 -14.22
C GLU A 54 1.93 11.22 -14.39
N ASP A 55 0.74 11.61 -13.91
CA ASP A 55 0.25 13.00 -14.02
C ASP A 55 0.72 13.92 -12.87
N ARG A 56 1.47 13.41 -11.89
CA ARG A 56 2.01 14.18 -10.75
C ARG A 56 0.96 15.02 -10.02
N ARG A 57 -0.31 14.57 -9.96
CA ARG A 57 -1.40 15.35 -9.36
C ARG A 57 -1.23 15.63 -7.85
N HIS A 58 -0.41 14.86 -7.14
CA HIS A 58 -0.14 15.05 -5.71
C HIS A 58 1.36 14.92 -5.39
N ILE A 59 1.89 13.72 -5.18
CA ILE A 59 3.33 13.50 -4.95
C ILE A 59 4.12 13.97 -6.18
N GLN A 60 5.24 14.64 -5.91
CA GLN A 60 6.18 15.12 -6.91
C GLN A 60 7.49 14.34 -6.84
N ASP A 61 8.26 14.29 -7.93
CA ASP A 61 9.53 13.57 -8.02
C ASP A 61 10.47 13.95 -6.86
N ARG A 62 10.58 15.26 -6.57
CA ARG A 62 11.38 15.78 -5.44
C ARG A 62 10.96 15.26 -4.07
N ASP A 63 9.67 14.96 -3.87
CA ASP A 63 9.20 14.42 -2.59
C ASP A 63 9.77 13.02 -2.38
N VAL A 64 9.76 12.20 -3.44
CA VAL A 64 10.31 10.84 -3.43
C VAL A 64 11.83 10.86 -3.21
N GLU A 65 12.56 11.72 -3.94
CA GLU A 65 14.01 11.88 -3.81
C GLU A 65 14.42 12.28 -2.39
N ILE A 66 13.73 13.27 -1.80
CA ILE A 66 14.01 13.74 -0.45
C ILE A 66 13.70 12.64 0.58
N LEU A 67 12.54 11.98 0.46
CA LEU A 67 12.14 10.92 1.37
C LEU A 67 13.07 9.72 1.31
N ARG A 68 13.55 9.35 0.11
CA ARG A 68 14.51 8.24 -0.02
C ARG A 68 15.77 8.42 0.83
N GLY A 69 16.21 9.67 1.00
CA GLY A 69 17.38 10.00 1.80
C GLY A 69 17.10 10.26 3.29
N LYS A 70 15.83 10.45 3.69
CA LYS A 70 15.48 10.88 5.05
C LYS A 70 14.76 9.82 5.88
N LEU A 71 14.02 8.90 5.25
CA LEU A 71 13.29 7.86 5.96
C LEU A 71 14.23 6.90 6.67
N ARG A 72 13.88 6.54 7.89
CA ARG A 72 14.52 5.49 8.70
C ARG A 72 13.82 4.15 8.56
N THR A 73 12.53 4.19 8.20
CA THR A 73 11.72 3.01 7.87
C THR A 73 11.78 2.73 6.37
N ARG A 74 11.05 1.72 5.91
CA ARG A 74 10.98 1.38 4.49
C ARG A 74 10.13 2.39 3.72
N MET A 75 10.58 2.74 2.52
CA MET A 75 9.77 3.43 1.51
C MET A 75 9.10 2.40 0.63
N ASN A 76 7.79 2.42 0.52
CA ASN A 76 7.00 1.69 -0.47
C ASN A 76 6.53 2.69 -1.54
N LEU A 77 7.15 2.64 -2.72
CA LEU A 77 6.79 3.49 -3.86
C LEU A 77 5.74 2.79 -4.70
N GLU A 78 4.55 3.36 -4.79
CA GLU A 78 3.53 2.92 -5.73
C GLU A 78 3.77 3.59 -7.09
N ALA A 79 3.73 2.81 -8.16
CA ALA A 79 4.02 3.28 -9.52
C ALA A 79 3.26 2.46 -10.58
N ALA A 80 2.91 3.13 -11.69
CA ALA A 80 2.36 2.45 -12.86
C ALA A 80 3.43 1.59 -13.56
N VAL A 81 2.97 0.54 -14.27
CA VAL A 81 3.85 -0.30 -15.11
C VAL A 81 4.06 0.38 -16.47
N THR A 82 4.76 1.52 -16.47
CA THR A 82 5.18 2.24 -17.68
C THR A 82 6.69 2.42 -17.68
N ASP A 83 7.28 2.59 -18.85
CA ASP A 83 8.74 2.72 -19.00
C ASP A 83 9.28 3.88 -18.15
N GLU A 84 8.58 5.03 -18.14
CA GLU A 84 8.93 6.20 -17.34
C GLU A 84 8.96 5.87 -15.84
N MET A 85 7.87 5.26 -15.32
CA MET A 85 7.74 5.02 -13.90
C MET A 85 8.67 3.90 -13.42
N VAL A 86 8.89 2.89 -14.26
CA VAL A 86 9.89 1.84 -13.99
C VAL A 86 11.30 2.44 -13.95
N ALA A 87 11.67 3.27 -14.94
CA ALA A 87 12.97 3.94 -14.98
C ALA A 87 13.17 4.84 -13.74
N PHE A 88 12.14 5.57 -13.32
CA PHE A 88 12.17 6.38 -12.10
C PHE A 88 12.39 5.52 -10.85
N ALA A 89 11.65 4.42 -10.70
CA ALA A 89 11.83 3.51 -9.57
C ALA A 89 13.25 2.90 -9.53
N LEU A 90 13.81 2.54 -10.69
CA LEU A 90 15.18 2.04 -10.80
C LEU A 90 16.24 3.10 -10.44
N HIS A 91 15.97 4.38 -10.74
CA HIS A 91 16.83 5.51 -10.35
C HIS A 91 16.80 5.74 -8.84
N ILE A 92 15.61 5.82 -8.24
CA ILE A 92 15.41 6.09 -6.81
C ILE A 92 15.87 4.92 -5.94
N ARG A 93 15.67 3.69 -6.39
CA ARG A 93 15.91 2.46 -5.62
C ARG A 93 15.22 2.50 -4.25
N PRO A 94 13.88 2.60 -4.20
CA PRO A 94 13.15 2.50 -2.94
C PRO A 94 13.39 1.12 -2.31
N HIS A 95 13.02 0.95 -1.04
CA HIS A 95 13.08 -0.37 -0.41
C HIS A 95 12.08 -1.34 -1.04
N ASP A 96 10.89 -0.82 -1.32
CA ASP A 96 9.79 -1.55 -1.92
C ASP A 96 9.21 -0.75 -3.09
N VAL A 97 8.80 -1.44 -4.15
CA VAL A 97 7.95 -0.90 -5.21
C VAL A 97 6.67 -1.73 -5.28
N CYS A 98 5.53 -1.07 -5.27
CA CYS A 98 4.24 -1.68 -5.53
C CYS A 98 3.74 -1.24 -6.91
N PHE A 99 3.63 -2.16 -7.85
CA PHE A 99 3.06 -1.82 -9.15
C PHE A 99 1.54 -1.83 -9.08
N VAL A 100 0.95 -0.68 -9.47
CA VAL A 100 -0.48 -0.40 -9.40
C VAL A 100 -1.04 -0.08 -10.77
N PRO A 101 -2.37 -0.27 -11.02
CA PRO A 101 -2.99 0.26 -12.22
C PRO A 101 -3.05 1.79 -12.13
N GLU A 102 -2.95 2.46 -13.27
CA GLU A 102 -3.14 3.89 -13.34
C GLU A 102 -3.88 4.26 -14.62
N ARG A 103 -5.03 4.93 -14.47
CA ARG A 103 -5.76 5.54 -15.57
C ARG A 103 -5.91 7.03 -15.30
N ARG A 104 -5.67 7.86 -16.30
CA ARG A 104 -5.65 9.33 -16.16
C ARG A 104 -6.98 9.93 -15.67
N GLN A 105 -8.10 9.26 -15.88
CA GLN A 105 -9.45 9.77 -15.58
C GLN A 105 -10.01 9.28 -14.26
N GLU A 106 -9.31 8.41 -13.52
CA GLU A 106 -9.82 7.86 -12.25
C GLU A 106 -9.58 8.81 -11.08
N LEU A 107 -10.61 9.01 -10.25
CA LEU A 107 -10.48 9.68 -8.95
C LEU A 107 -9.84 8.73 -7.93
N THR A 108 -10.10 7.43 -8.07
CA THR A 108 -9.53 6.34 -7.26
C THR A 108 -9.17 5.17 -8.16
N THR A 109 -8.39 4.20 -7.64
CA THR A 109 -8.09 2.95 -8.34
C THR A 109 -9.32 2.03 -8.23
N GLU A 110 -10.09 1.88 -9.30
CA GLU A 110 -11.32 1.06 -9.33
C GLU A 110 -11.09 -0.45 -9.27
N GLY A 111 -9.85 -0.92 -9.18
CA GLY A 111 -9.51 -2.34 -9.11
C GLY A 111 -8.01 -2.54 -9.02
N GLY A 112 -7.59 -3.79 -8.93
CA GLY A 112 -6.19 -4.18 -8.96
C GLY A 112 -5.60 -4.16 -10.36
N LEU A 113 -4.28 -4.22 -10.44
CA LEU A 113 -3.52 -4.38 -11.69
C LEU A 113 -3.91 -5.70 -12.38
N ASP A 114 -4.27 -5.64 -13.65
CA ASP A 114 -4.51 -6.86 -14.45
C ASP A 114 -3.18 -7.48 -14.87
N VAL A 115 -2.59 -8.24 -13.95
CA VAL A 115 -1.31 -8.95 -14.17
C VAL A 115 -1.47 -10.03 -15.21
N ALA A 116 -2.58 -10.76 -15.20
CA ALA A 116 -2.83 -11.85 -16.15
C ALA A 116 -2.99 -11.33 -17.59
N GLY A 117 -3.68 -10.20 -17.77
CA GLY A 117 -3.86 -9.58 -19.07
C GLY A 117 -2.61 -8.86 -19.61
N GLY A 118 -1.77 -8.31 -18.70
CA GLY A 118 -0.54 -7.59 -19.04
C GLY A 118 0.75 -8.36 -18.73
N PHE A 119 0.72 -9.69 -18.66
CA PHE A 119 1.71 -10.54 -18.03
C PHE A 119 3.16 -10.23 -18.43
N GLU A 120 3.47 -10.21 -19.72
CA GLU A 120 4.86 -10.03 -20.17
C GLU A 120 5.42 -8.65 -19.79
N ARG A 121 4.61 -7.59 -19.88
CA ARG A 121 5.02 -6.25 -19.48
C ARG A 121 5.23 -6.15 -17.97
N VAL A 122 4.30 -6.69 -17.18
CA VAL A 122 4.40 -6.67 -15.72
C VAL A 122 5.61 -7.48 -15.29
N ARG A 123 5.81 -8.68 -15.85
CA ARG A 123 6.95 -9.54 -15.54
C ARG A 123 8.29 -8.86 -15.86
N ALA A 124 8.41 -8.18 -17.01
CA ALA A 124 9.63 -7.45 -17.36
C ALA A 124 9.95 -6.34 -16.35
N ALA A 125 8.94 -5.54 -15.93
CA ALA A 125 9.11 -4.52 -14.91
C ALA A 125 9.52 -5.11 -13.55
N CYS A 126 8.87 -6.21 -13.14
CA CYS A 126 9.21 -6.92 -11.89
C CYS A 126 10.66 -7.44 -11.90
N LEU A 127 11.10 -8.02 -13.01
CA LEU A 127 12.46 -8.53 -13.16
C LEU A 127 13.47 -7.38 -13.03
N ALA A 128 13.28 -6.29 -13.79
CA ALA A 128 14.17 -5.13 -13.75
C ALA A 128 14.29 -4.53 -12.33
N ALA A 129 13.17 -4.38 -11.62
CA ALA A 129 13.18 -3.87 -10.25
C ALA A 129 13.87 -4.86 -9.28
N THR A 130 13.62 -6.15 -9.42
CA THR A 130 14.27 -7.20 -8.59
C THR A 130 15.77 -7.24 -8.81
N GLU A 131 16.25 -7.16 -10.06
CA GLU A 131 17.68 -7.11 -10.39
C GLU A 131 18.37 -5.86 -9.83
N ALA A 132 17.62 -4.75 -9.67
CA ALA A 132 18.11 -3.54 -9.00
C ALA A 132 18.12 -3.65 -7.47
N GLY A 133 17.71 -4.79 -6.90
CA GLY A 133 17.65 -5.04 -5.46
C GLY A 133 16.43 -4.43 -4.77
N ILE A 134 15.38 -4.06 -5.51
CA ILE A 134 14.14 -3.52 -4.99
C ILE A 134 13.17 -4.68 -4.71
N ARG A 135 12.53 -4.72 -3.53
CA ARG A 135 11.47 -5.68 -3.25
C ARG A 135 10.21 -5.28 -3.99
N VAL A 136 9.67 -6.17 -4.82
CA VAL A 136 8.50 -5.90 -5.66
C VAL A 136 7.24 -6.50 -5.05
N SER A 137 6.15 -5.76 -5.07
CA SER A 137 4.79 -6.24 -4.87
C SER A 137 3.87 -5.82 -6.03
N LEU A 138 2.77 -6.55 -6.19
CA LEU A 138 1.75 -6.25 -7.19
C LEU A 138 0.43 -5.99 -6.48
N PHE A 139 -0.18 -4.84 -6.75
CA PHE A 139 -1.50 -4.46 -6.25
C PHE A 139 -2.57 -5.12 -7.11
N ILE A 140 -3.22 -6.16 -6.61
CA ILE A 140 -4.14 -7.01 -7.37
C ILE A 140 -5.47 -7.22 -6.65
N ASP A 141 -6.51 -7.53 -7.42
CA ASP A 141 -7.77 -7.99 -6.83
C ASP A 141 -7.61 -9.35 -6.13
N ALA A 142 -8.51 -9.64 -5.17
CA ALA A 142 -8.61 -10.93 -4.51
C ALA A 142 -9.16 -12.01 -5.48
N ASP A 143 -8.36 -12.37 -6.47
CA ASP A 143 -8.67 -13.29 -7.58
C ASP A 143 -7.49 -14.25 -7.76
N VAL A 144 -7.78 -15.56 -7.73
CA VAL A 144 -6.79 -16.64 -7.88
C VAL A 144 -6.00 -16.50 -9.19
N ARG A 145 -6.66 -16.11 -10.29
CA ARG A 145 -6.01 -15.91 -11.58
C ARG A 145 -4.95 -14.81 -11.52
N GLN A 146 -5.21 -13.72 -10.80
CA GLN A 146 -4.24 -12.64 -10.61
C GLN A 146 -3.09 -13.06 -9.69
N ILE A 147 -3.39 -13.83 -8.63
CA ILE A 147 -2.36 -14.36 -7.72
C ILE A 147 -1.44 -15.34 -8.45
N ASP A 148 -1.98 -16.23 -9.29
CA ASP A 148 -1.17 -17.18 -10.08
C ASP A 148 -0.32 -16.46 -11.11
N ALA A 149 -0.83 -15.40 -11.74
CA ALA A 149 -0.06 -14.56 -12.65
C ALA A 149 1.07 -13.81 -11.91
N ALA A 150 0.79 -13.28 -10.72
CA ALA A 150 1.81 -12.64 -9.87
C ALA A 150 2.93 -13.63 -9.49
N ARG A 151 2.58 -14.90 -9.21
CA ARG A 151 3.57 -15.96 -8.99
C ARG A 151 4.46 -16.18 -10.22
N GLY A 152 3.86 -16.16 -11.41
CA GLY A 152 4.59 -16.27 -12.68
C GLY A 152 5.56 -15.09 -12.93
N CYS A 153 5.29 -13.90 -12.36
CA CYS A 153 6.20 -12.76 -12.39
C CYS A 153 7.39 -12.89 -11.43
N GLY A 154 7.38 -13.87 -10.50
CA GLY A 154 8.49 -14.12 -9.58
C GLY A 154 8.63 -13.12 -8.44
N VAL A 155 7.57 -12.34 -8.13
CA VAL A 155 7.60 -11.36 -7.05
C VAL A 155 7.41 -12.00 -5.68
N PRO A 156 8.06 -11.48 -4.61
CA PRO A 156 7.97 -12.05 -3.27
C PRO A 156 6.70 -11.62 -2.51
N ALA A 157 5.99 -10.59 -2.97
CA ALA A 157 4.86 -10.03 -2.27
C ALA A 157 3.72 -9.65 -3.22
N ILE A 158 2.51 -9.61 -2.68
CA ILE A 158 1.33 -9.01 -3.32
C ILE A 158 0.65 -8.07 -2.32
N GLU A 159 -0.08 -7.11 -2.84
CA GLU A 159 -1.03 -6.30 -2.07
C GLU A 159 -2.44 -6.52 -2.59
N ILE A 160 -3.32 -7.03 -1.73
CA ILE A 160 -4.71 -7.30 -2.08
C ILE A 160 -5.53 -6.01 -2.00
N HIS A 161 -6.19 -5.65 -3.09
CA HIS A 161 -7.13 -4.54 -3.17
C HIS A 161 -8.37 -4.80 -2.29
N THR A 162 -8.62 -3.92 -1.32
CA THR A 162 -9.73 -4.03 -0.36
C THR A 162 -10.88 -3.07 -0.62
N GLY A 163 -10.90 -2.36 -1.74
CA GLY A 163 -11.90 -1.34 -2.05
C GLY A 163 -13.32 -1.88 -2.01
N ARG A 164 -13.61 -3.04 -2.63
CA ARG A 164 -14.95 -3.65 -2.59
C ARG A 164 -15.44 -3.93 -1.17
N TYR A 165 -14.56 -4.39 -0.28
CA TYR A 165 -14.87 -4.57 1.13
C TYR A 165 -15.18 -3.22 1.80
N ALA A 166 -14.37 -2.21 1.52
CA ALA A 166 -14.50 -0.89 2.13
C ALA A 166 -15.75 -0.13 1.67
N GLU A 167 -16.19 -0.35 0.43
CA GLU A 167 -17.35 0.28 -0.19
C GLU A 167 -18.67 -0.46 0.10
N ALA A 168 -18.59 -1.71 0.57
CA ALA A 168 -19.77 -2.49 0.90
C ALA A 168 -20.53 -1.87 2.08
N VAL A 169 -21.83 -1.63 1.90
CA VAL A 169 -22.71 -1.06 2.95
C VAL A 169 -23.65 -2.10 3.56
N ASP A 170 -23.98 -3.13 2.81
CA ASP A 170 -24.84 -4.22 3.29
C ASP A 170 -24.02 -5.21 4.13
N PRO A 171 -24.50 -5.60 5.33
CA PRO A 171 -23.78 -6.53 6.21
C PRO A 171 -23.47 -7.91 5.59
N VAL A 172 -24.26 -8.37 4.63
CA VAL A 172 -23.99 -9.64 3.92
C VAL A 172 -22.82 -9.43 2.97
N ALA A 173 -22.88 -8.37 2.14
CA ALA A 173 -21.83 -8.02 1.20
C ALA A 173 -20.49 -7.76 1.92
N ILE A 174 -20.51 -7.08 3.08
CA ILE A 174 -19.29 -6.87 3.90
C ILE A 174 -18.66 -8.21 4.29
N ARG A 175 -19.46 -9.18 4.77
CA ARG A 175 -18.94 -10.51 5.15
C ARG A 175 -18.42 -11.30 3.96
N GLU A 176 -19.12 -11.27 2.83
CA GLU A 176 -18.72 -11.95 1.61
C GLU A 176 -17.39 -11.41 1.06
N GLU A 177 -17.23 -10.08 1.02
CA GLU A 177 -16.00 -9.45 0.57
C GLU A 177 -14.83 -9.69 1.53
N LEU A 178 -15.09 -9.66 2.86
CA LEU A 178 -14.08 -10.01 3.86
C LEU A 178 -13.60 -11.46 3.68
N GLU A 179 -14.52 -12.42 3.49
CA GLU A 179 -14.16 -13.82 3.26
C GLU A 179 -13.45 -14.03 1.92
N ARG A 180 -13.82 -13.27 0.89
CA ARG A 180 -13.13 -13.29 -0.40
C ARG A 180 -11.67 -12.86 -0.24
N VAL A 181 -11.41 -11.76 0.48
CA VAL A 181 -10.04 -11.30 0.78
C VAL A 181 -9.30 -12.33 1.65
N ALA A 182 -9.93 -12.86 2.70
CA ALA A 182 -9.32 -13.86 3.57
C ALA A 182 -8.94 -15.13 2.82
N SER A 183 -9.81 -15.60 1.93
CA SER A 183 -9.54 -16.78 1.08
C SER A 183 -8.37 -16.54 0.11
N ALA A 184 -8.32 -15.37 -0.52
CA ALA A 184 -7.22 -14.98 -1.39
C ALA A 184 -5.90 -14.85 -0.62
N ALA A 185 -5.94 -14.26 0.58
CA ALA A 185 -4.76 -14.14 1.44
C ALA A 185 -4.21 -15.51 1.87
N ARG A 186 -5.08 -16.44 2.28
CA ARG A 186 -4.69 -17.83 2.59
C ARG A 186 -4.07 -18.54 1.40
N TYR A 187 -4.64 -18.35 0.21
CA TYR A 187 -4.12 -18.94 -1.01
C TYR A 187 -2.74 -18.40 -1.36
N ALA A 188 -2.59 -17.07 -1.39
CA ALA A 188 -1.32 -16.43 -1.67
C ALA A 188 -0.22 -16.80 -0.65
N HIS A 189 -0.58 -16.86 0.65
CA HIS A 189 0.34 -17.28 1.69
C HIS A 189 0.84 -18.72 1.48
N LYS A 190 -0.02 -19.66 1.09
CA LYS A 190 0.37 -21.04 0.74
C LYS A 190 1.34 -21.10 -0.44
N LEU A 191 1.25 -20.13 -1.36
CA LEU A 191 2.18 -20.01 -2.47
C LEU A 191 3.51 -19.36 -2.09
N GLY A 192 3.66 -18.91 -0.84
CA GLY A 192 4.88 -18.31 -0.30
C GLY A 192 4.97 -16.79 -0.40
N PHE A 193 3.90 -16.11 -0.77
CA PHE A 193 3.89 -14.65 -0.80
C PHE A 193 3.87 -14.03 0.60
N LYS A 194 4.55 -12.88 0.76
CA LYS A 194 4.19 -11.89 1.75
C LYS A 194 2.90 -11.21 1.26
N VAL A 195 1.85 -11.27 2.07
CA VAL A 195 0.54 -10.73 1.70
C VAL A 195 0.32 -9.41 2.42
N ASN A 196 0.21 -8.34 1.65
CA ASN A 196 -0.21 -7.01 2.07
C ASN A 196 -1.65 -6.77 1.63
N ALA A 197 -2.30 -5.75 2.18
CA ALA A 197 -3.61 -5.31 1.73
C ALA A 197 -3.77 -3.80 1.91
N GLY A 198 -4.63 -3.19 1.11
CA GLY A 198 -4.83 -1.74 1.17
C GLY A 198 -6.00 -1.27 0.31
N HIS A 199 -6.23 0.01 0.40
CA HIS A 199 -7.29 0.79 -0.25
C HIS A 199 -8.63 0.76 0.48
N GLY A 200 -9.14 1.94 0.83
CA GLY A 200 -10.46 2.14 1.43
C GLY A 200 -10.56 1.78 2.92
N LEU A 201 -9.47 1.33 3.55
CA LEU A 201 -9.48 0.99 4.98
C LEU A 201 -9.55 2.25 5.85
N HIS A 202 -10.36 2.17 6.93
CA HIS A 202 -10.57 3.25 7.89
C HIS A 202 -10.80 2.72 9.31
N TYR A 203 -10.99 3.60 10.28
CA TYR A 203 -11.04 3.26 11.70
C TYR A 203 -12.15 2.29 12.10
N GLU A 204 -13.25 2.23 11.33
CA GLU A 204 -14.39 1.35 11.64
C GLU A 204 -14.29 -0.02 10.95
N ASN A 205 -13.54 -0.13 9.82
CA ASN A 205 -13.45 -1.35 9.04
C ASN A 205 -12.10 -2.08 9.09
N VAL A 206 -11.07 -1.46 9.68
CA VAL A 206 -9.70 -2.00 9.67
C VAL A 206 -9.54 -3.27 10.53
N LYS A 207 -10.24 -3.39 11.67
CA LYS A 207 -10.04 -4.51 12.60
C LYS A 207 -10.33 -5.87 11.99
N PRO A 208 -11.46 -6.13 11.28
CA PRO A 208 -11.71 -7.41 10.64
C PRO A 208 -10.62 -7.77 9.60
N MET A 209 -10.15 -6.79 8.84
CA MET A 209 -9.06 -6.98 7.87
C MET A 209 -7.74 -7.30 8.56
N ALA A 210 -7.39 -6.54 9.58
CA ALA A 210 -6.19 -6.78 10.38
C ALA A 210 -6.21 -8.13 11.12
N ALA A 211 -7.37 -8.70 11.41
CA ALA A 211 -7.51 -10.02 12.05
C ALA A 211 -7.16 -11.21 11.13
N ILE A 212 -7.11 -11.01 9.80
CA ILE A 212 -6.68 -12.03 8.83
C ILE A 212 -5.17 -12.25 9.02
N ARG A 213 -4.78 -13.42 9.54
CA ARG A 213 -3.40 -13.68 9.98
C ARG A 213 -2.37 -13.67 8.87
N GLU A 214 -2.77 -14.06 7.68
CA GLU A 214 -1.93 -14.12 6.49
C GLU A 214 -1.56 -12.73 5.95
N ILE A 215 -2.38 -11.71 6.25
CA ILE A 215 -2.06 -10.32 5.89
C ILE A 215 -1.10 -9.75 6.94
N VAL A 216 0.08 -9.36 6.53
CA VAL A 216 1.14 -8.90 7.44
C VAL A 216 1.42 -7.40 7.37
N GLU A 217 0.83 -6.70 6.42
CA GLU A 217 1.01 -5.26 6.19
C GLU A 217 -0.30 -4.66 5.66
N LEU A 218 -0.72 -3.52 6.22
CA LEU A 218 -1.84 -2.73 5.69
C LEU A 218 -1.35 -1.35 5.28
N ASN A 219 -1.66 -0.93 4.04
CA ASN A 219 -1.35 0.39 3.51
C ASN A 219 -2.60 1.27 3.57
N ILE A 220 -2.54 2.35 4.40
CA ILE A 220 -3.70 3.19 4.72
C ILE A 220 -3.31 4.67 4.61
N GLY A 221 -4.08 5.44 3.84
CA GLY A 221 -3.80 6.87 3.60
C GLY A 221 -4.98 7.77 3.93
N HIS A 222 -6.00 7.80 3.08
CA HIS A 222 -7.09 8.77 3.14
C HIS A 222 -7.74 8.90 4.52
N ALA A 223 -8.06 7.79 5.15
CA ALA A 223 -8.70 7.79 6.47
C ALA A 223 -7.83 8.44 7.56
N ILE A 224 -6.50 8.21 7.52
CA ILE A 224 -5.57 8.81 8.47
C ILE A 224 -5.50 10.33 8.27
N VAL A 225 -5.42 10.79 7.01
CA VAL A 225 -5.41 12.23 6.69
C VAL A 225 -6.71 12.89 7.11
N ALA A 226 -7.86 12.26 6.84
CA ALA A 226 -9.17 12.78 7.21
C ALA A 226 -9.34 12.89 8.73
N GLU A 227 -8.97 11.86 9.50
CA GLU A 227 -9.03 11.87 10.97
C GLU A 227 -8.07 12.89 11.56
N ALA A 228 -6.91 13.09 10.94
CA ALA A 228 -5.91 14.05 11.39
C ALA A 228 -6.40 15.51 11.40
N VAL A 229 -7.42 15.84 10.59
CA VAL A 229 -8.07 17.17 10.61
C VAL A 229 -8.68 17.46 11.98
N PHE A 230 -9.14 16.44 12.69
CA PHE A 230 -9.85 16.57 13.97
C PHE A 230 -8.95 16.31 15.19
N CYS A 231 -8.06 15.31 15.12
CA CYS A 231 -7.25 14.92 16.29
C CYS A 231 -5.74 15.21 16.13
N GLY A 232 -5.33 15.70 14.96
CA GLY A 232 -3.92 15.89 14.63
C GLY A 232 -3.25 14.63 14.07
N TRP A 233 -2.20 14.85 13.24
CA TRP A 233 -1.55 13.81 12.43
C TRP A 233 -0.99 12.65 13.24
N GLN A 234 -0.20 12.95 14.25
CA GLN A 234 0.48 11.93 15.05
C GLN A 234 -0.52 11.04 15.82
N GLU A 235 -1.60 11.64 16.33
CA GLU A 235 -2.65 10.90 17.02
C GLU A 235 -3.43 10.00 16.07
N ALA A 236 -3.77 10.49 14.88
CA ALA A 236 -4.43 9.69 13.86
C ALA A 236 -3.61 8.43 13.49
N VAL A 237 -2.30 8.59 13.28
CA VAL A 237 -1.40 7.44 13.00
C VAL A 237 -1.38 6.46 14.18
N ARG A 238 -1.18 6.94 15.43
CA ARG A 238 -1.14 6.07 16.62
C ARG A 238 -2.43 5.27 16.81
N ARG A 239 -3.59 5.92 16.64
CA ARG A 239 -4.90 5.27 16.78
C ARG A 239 -5.09 4.17 15.73
N MET A 240 -4.71 4.42 14.48
CA MET A 240 -4.80 3.41 13.42
C MET A 240 -3.92 2.20 13.76
N LYS A 241 -2.67 2.42 14.13
CA LYS A 241 -1.74 1.35 14.55
C LYS A 241 -2.26 0.56 15.73
N GLN A 242 -2.83 1.23 16.73
CA GLN A 242 -3.43 0.58 17.89
C GLN A 242 -4.58 -0.35 17.51
N LEU A 243 -5.53 0.10 16.66
CA LEU A 243 -6.65 -0.73 16.20
C LEU A 243 -6.18 -2.01 15.50
N MET A 244 -5.15 -1.90 14.67
CA MET A 244 -4.56 -3.05 13.99
C MET A 244 -3.91 -4.04 14.98
N GLN A 245 -3.20 -3.53 15.99
CA GLN A 245 -2.59 -4.35 17.03
C GLN A 245 -3.63 -5.04 17.94
N GLU A 246 -4.71 -4.34 18.28
CA GLU A 246 -5.82 -4.91 19.06
C GLU A 246 -6.49 -6.08 18.34
N ALA A 247 -6.60 -6.03 17.02
CA ALA A 247 -7.17 -7.10 16.20
C ALA A 247 -6.30 -8.37 16.15
N ARG A 248 -5.04 -8.30 16.58
CA ARG A 248 -4.08 -9.41 16.61
C ARG A 248 -3.92 -10.07 17.99
N ARG A 249 -4.52 -9.48 19.02
CA ARG A 249 -4.53 -10.05 20.39
C ARG A 249 -5.57 -11.13 20.52
#